data_066560471d0d9b4b08e2a9accbed2632
#
_entry.id   066560471d0d9b4b08e2a9accbed2632
#
_cell.length_a   1.000
_cell.length_b   1.000
_cell.length_c   1.000
_cell.angle_alpha   90.00
_cell.angle_beta   90.00
_cell.angle_gamma   90.00
#
_symmetry.space_group_name_H-M   'P 1'
#
loop_
_entity.id
_entity.type
_entity.pdbx_description
1 polymer ?
#
loop_
_entity_poly.entity_id
_entity_poly.type
_entity_poly.pdbx_seq_one_letter_code
_entity_poly.pdbx_strand_id
1 'polypeptide(L)'
;MTAAVTMGVTMRDSLGAYQSVVVFGGTSDIALETVRQLAAPGRLRHIALAGRRLSALEEAKAGLADLGVDDISLWEFDAQNTESHTLLIAEISAHVGDIDCAIIAFALLGTEHLGPIDPEEARILAQTNYTGVVSIALPLTETMKSQGHGDVVFISSVAGERVRAANFMYGSSKQAMDGFAQGLGDSLQGSGVHVMVVRPGFVQTKMTTGMDPAPFSTTADKVAADIVTGLKKRKEMVWSPRVMRPLFSVIRHLPRPLFRKMPR
;
A
#
# COMPACT_ATOMS: atom_id res chain seq x y z
N MET A 1 -28.83 -31.95 6.39
CA MET A 1 -27.42 -31.89 5.97
C MET A 1 -26.91 -30.50 6.34
N THR A 2 -26.21 -30.43 7.46
CA THR A 2 -25.67 -29.18 8.04
C THR A 2 -24.36 -28.89 7.36
N ALA A 3 -24.29 -27.81 6.57
CA ALA A 3 -23.06 -27.35 5.97
C ALA A 3 -22.14 -26.87 7.10
N ALA A 4 -21.04 -27.58 7.29
CA ALA A 4 -19.94 -27.14 8.15
C ALA A 4 -19.34 -25.88 7.51
N VAL A 5 -19.51 -24.74 8.15
CA VAL A 5 -18.75 -23.54 7.85
C VAL A 5 -17.30 -23.85 8.25
N THR A 6 -16.47 -24.15 7.26
CA THR A 6 -15.04 -24.25 7.45
C THR A 6 -14.54 -22.84 7.76
N MET A 7 -14.30 -22.54 9.04
CA MET A 7 -13.56 -21.37 9.45
C MET A 7 -12.19 -21.45 8.79
N GLY A 8 -11.95 -20.59 7.81
CA GLY A 8 -10.62 -20.45 7.19
C GLY A 8 -9.61 -20.14 8.27
N VAL A 9 -8.67 -21.04 8.43
CA VAL A 9 -7.52 -20.87 9.33
C VAL A 9 -6.65 -19.77 8.72
N THR A 10 -6.72 -18.57 9.26
CA THR A 10 -5.71 -17.55 9.00
C THR A 10 -4.43 -18.04 9.66
N MET A 11 -3.42 -18.38 8.87
CA MET A 11 -2.09 -18.72 9.42
C MET A 11 -1.27 -17.48 9.80
N ARG A 12 -1.89 -16.55 10.49
CA ARG A 12 -1.21 -15.86 11.56
C ARG A 12 -0.86 -16.94 12.57
N ASP A 13 0.29 -16.85 13.21
CA ASP A 13 0.56 -17.79 14.29
C ASP A 13 -0.64 -17.87 15.26
N SER A 14 -0.67 -18.87 16.11
CA SER A 14 -1.76 -19.07 17.09
C SER A 14 -2.06 -17.84 17.96
N LEU A 15 -1.21 -16.80 17.92
CA LEU A 15 -1.33 -15.51 18.61
C LEU A 15 -1.70 -14.35 17.68
N GLY A 16 -1.90 -14.61 16.37
CA GLY A 16 -2.33 -13.62 15.39
C GLY A 16 -1.24 -12.69 14.85
N ALA A 17 0.05 -13.05 15.00
CA ALA A 17 1.18 -12.30 14.48
C ALA A 17 1.59 -12.77 13.06
N TYR A 18 2.10 -11.85 12.23
CA TYR A 18 2.67 -12.14 10.93
C TYR A 18 4.07 -12.73 11.08
N GLN A 19 4.42 -13.69 10.22
CA GLN A 19 5.76 -14.26 10.12
C GLN A 19 6.52 -13.75 8.91
N SER A 20 5.82 -13.33 7.86
CA SER A 20 6.41 -12.78 6.64
C SER A 20 5.71 -11.49 6.21
N VAL A 21 6.49 -10.49 5.77
CA VAL A 21 5.99 -9.24 5.19
C VAL A 21 6.75 -8.92 3.92
N VAL A 22 6.03 -8.69 2.83
CA VAL A 22 6.60 -8.25 1.55
C VAL A 22 6.22 -6.79 1.31
N VAL A 23 7.18 -5.94 0.93
CA VAL A 23 6.95 -4.51 0.68
C VAL A 23 7.34 -4.16 -0.75
N PHE A 24 6.37 -3.89 -1.61
CA PHE A 24 6.58 -3.28 -2.91
C PHE A 24 6.64 -1.76 -2.77
N GLY A 25 7.80 -1.19 -3.04
CA GLY A 25 8.18 0.16 -2.62
C GLY A 25 8.91 0.13 -1.27
N GLY A 26 9.91 -0.74 -1.14
CA GLY A 26 10.66 -1.05 0.09
C GLY A 26 11.41 0.13 0.72
N THR A 27 11.35 1.33 0.12
CA THR A 27 11.88 2.58 0.69
C THR A 27 10.79 3.53 1.20
N SER A 28 9.51 3.13 1.15
CA SER A 28 8.38 3.93 1.63
C SER A 28 8.42 4.11 3.14
N ASP A 29 8.46 5.36 3.63
CA ASP A 29 8.48 5.65 5.06
C ASP A 29 7.27 5.06 5.79
N ILE A 30 6.07 5.14 5.17
CA ILE A 30 4.85 4.54 5.73
C ILE A 30 4.97 3.01 5.82
N ALA A 31 5.48 2.38 4.77
CA ALA A 31 5.59 0.92 4.75
C ALA A 31 6.66 0.43 5.74
N LEU A 32 7.82 1.08 5.80
CA LEU A 32 8.90 0.74 6.74
C LEU A 32 8.43 0.89 8.19
N GLU A 33 7.73 1.97 8.50
CA GLU A 33 7.16 2.16 9.83
C GLU A 33 6.06 1.14 10.15
N THR A 34 5.27 0.73 9.14
CA THR A 34 4.30 -0.36 9.31
C THR A 34 5.01 -1.69 9.61
N VAL A 35 6.09 -2.00 8.91
CA VAL A 35 6.92 -3.20 9.17
C VAL A 35 7.46 -3.18 10.60
N ARG A 36 7.99 -2.04 11.09
CA ARG A 36 8.46 -1.90 12.48
C ARG A 36 7.38 -2.26 13.49
N GLN A 37 6.17 -1.73 13.29
CA GLN A 37 5.06 -1.99 14.21
C GLN A 37 4.51 -3.41 14.09
N LEU A 38 4.59 -4.05 12.92
CA LEU A 38 4.23 -5.47 12.74
C LEU A 38 5.29 -6.39 13.38
N ALA A 39 6.56 -6.00 13.39
CA ALA A 39 7.64 -6.75 14.01
C ALA A 39 7.66 -6.65 15.55
N ALA A 40 7.01 -5.64 16.15
CA ALA A 40 7.04 -5.40 17.60
C ALA A 40 6.65 -6.62 18.47
N PRO A 41 5.76 -7.55 18.05
CA PRO A 41 5.52 -8.79 18.77
C PRO A 41 6.69 -9.79 18.79
N GLY A 42 7.78 -9.55 18.05
CA GLY A 42 8.97 -10.40 17.99
C GLY A 42 8.73 -11.75 17.28
N ARG A 43 7.78 -11.78 16.33
CA ARG A 43 7.38 -12.99 15.62
C ARG A 43 7.65 -12.95 14.12
N LEU A 44 7.94 -11.76 13.59
CA LEU A 44 8.27 -11.58 12.20
C LEU A 44 9.64 -12.21 11.91
N ARG A 45 9.71 -13.11 10.93
CA ARG A 45 10.90 -13.87 10.55
C ARG A 45 11.49 -13.39 9.23
N HIS A 46 10.62 -13.02 8.29
CA HIS A 46 11.02 -12.65 6.94
C HIS A 46 10.45 -11.28 6.55
N ILE A 47 11.32 -10.42 6.05
CA ILE A 47 10.96 -9.15 5.40
C ILE A 47 11.55 -9.18 3.98
N ALA A 48 10.72 -9.05 2.96
CA ALA A 48 11.17 -8.85 1.59
C ALA A 48 10.91 -7.39 1.18
N LEU A 49 11.99 -6.65 0.91
CA LEU A 49 11.91 -5.27 0.43
C LEU A 49 12.14 -5.25 -1.09
N ALA A 50 11.13 -4.84 -1.85
CA ALA A 50 11.20 -4.77 -3.30
C ALA A 50 11.17 -3.33 -3.81
N GLY A 51 12.07 -2.98 -4.75
CA GLY A 51 12.17 -1.63 -5.32
C GLY A 51 13.25 -1.49 -6.38
N ARG A 52 13.27 -0.36 -7.07
CA ARG A 52 14.13 -0.13 -8.25
C ARG A 52 15.62 0.02 -7.94
N ARG A 53 15.96 0.53 -6.76
CA ARG A 53 17.35 0.86 -6.39
C ARG A 53 17.79 0.02 -5.22
N LEU A 54 18.62 -0.99 -5.48
CA LEU A 54 19.13 -1.88 -4.45
C LEU A 54 19.90 -1.13 -3.35
N SER A 55 20.69 -0.09 -3.70
CA SER A 55 21.40 0.71 -2.70
C SER A 55 20.45 1.40 -1.70
N ALA A 56 19.30 1.92 -2.17
CA ALA A 56 18.33 2.53 -1.29
C ALA A 56 17.54 1.47 -0.46
N LEU A 57 17.43 0.24 -0.96
CA LEU A 57 16.88 -0.87 -0.18
C LEU A 57 17.88 -1.34 0.89
N GLU A 58 19.18 -1.32 0.62
CA GLU A 58 20.22 -1.60 1.64
C GLU A 58 20.16 -0.59 2.79
N GLU A 59 19.98 0.70 2.49
CA GLU A 59 19.78 1.73 3.51
C GLU A 59 18.51 1.46 4.34
N ALA A 60 17.41 1.08 3.67
CA ALA A 60 16.15 0.73 4.34
C ALA A 60 16.33 -0.51 5.22
N LYS A 61 17.01 -1.55 4.73
CA LYS A 61 17.35 -2.76 5.47
C LYS A 61 18.18 -2.43 6.71
N ALA A 62 19.24 -1.63 6.56
CA ALA A 62 20.06 -1.18 7.68
C ALA A 62 19.22 -0.47 8.76
N GLY A 63 18.25 0.32 8.33
CA GLY A 63 17.28 0.96 9.22
C GLY A 63 16.35 -0.01 9.96
N LEU A 64 16.24 -1.26 9.58
CA LEU A 64 15.41 -2.29 10.22
C LEU A 64 16.22 -3.32 11.02
N ALA A 65 17.54 -3.17 11.09
CA ALA A 65 18.45 -4.16 11.71
C ALA A 65 18.19 -4.41 13.20
N ASP A 66 17.63 -3.42 13.89
CA ASP A 66 17.27 -3.48 15.32
C ASP A 66 16.00 -4.30 15.62
N LEU A 67 15.26 -4.73 14.60
CA LEU A 67 14.03 -5.49 14.79
C LEU A 67 14.24 -6.95 15.19
N GLY A 68 15.46 -7.48 15.05
CA GLY A 68 15.77 -8.89 15.37
C GLY A 68 15.03 -9.87 14.46
N VAL A 69 14.78 -9.48 13.20
CA VAL A 69 14.17 -10.35 12.20
C VAL A 69 15.24 -11.24 11.58
N ASP A 70 14.96 -12.54 11.44
CA ASP A 70 15.93 -13.53 11.01
C ASP A 70 16.47 -13.26 9.59
N ASP A 71 15.59 -12.80 8.68
CA ASP A 71 15.96 -12.52 7.29
C ASP A 71 15.29 -11.26 6.76
N ILE A 72 16.11 -10.37 6.16
CA ILE A 72 15.64 -9.20 5.39
C ILE A 72 16.24 -9.29 4.00
N SER A 73 15.45 -9.74 3.05
CA SER A 73 15.84 -9.92 1.65
C SER A 73 15.51 -8.70 0.80
N LEU A 74 16.32 -8.46 -0.24
CA LEU A 74 16.18 -7.34 -1.16
C LEU A 74 15.91 -7.85 -2.57
N TRP A 75 14.94 -7.22 -3.24
CA TRP A 75 14.46 -7.65 -4.55
C TRP A 75 14.40 -6.45 -5.50
N GLU A 76 14.95 -6.61 -6.69
CA GLU A 76 14.77 -5.62 -7.74
C GLU A 76 13.33 -5.67 -8.26
N PHE A 77 12.66 -4.53 -8.23
CA PHE A 77 11.28 -4.40 -8.69
C PHE A 77 11.07 -3.06 -9.39
N ASP A 78 10.71 -3.10 -10.65
CA ASP A 78 10.25 -1.92 -11.40
C ASP A 78 8.78 -2.08 -11.77
N ALA A 79 7.92 -1.21 -11.26
CA ALA A 79 6.49 -1.20 -11.54
C ALA A 79 6.15 -1.04 -13.04
N GLN A 80 7.09 -0.56 -13.87
CA GLN A 80 6.91 -0.45 -15.33
C GLN A 80 7.27 -1.72 -16.08
N ASN A 81 8.08 -2.61 -15.48
CA ASN A 81 8.45 -3.90 -16.08
C ASN A 81 7.44 -5.00 -15.71
N THR A 82 6.22 -4.87 -16.22
CA THR A 82 5.09 -5.73 -15.86
C THR A 82 5.28 -7.20 -16.19
N GLU A 83 6.15 -7.52 -17.16
CA GLU A 83 6.44 -8.90 -17.59
C GLU A 83 7.21 -9.69 -16.51
N SER A 84 7.99 -9.01 -15.65
CA SER A 84 8.77 -9.65 -14.60
C SER A 84 7.96 -9.96 -13.33
N HIS A 85 6.79 -9.37 -13.13
CA HIS A 85 6.10 -9.38 -11.85
C HIS A 85 5.66 -10.76 -11.38
N THR A 86 5.17 -11.59 -12.31
CA THR A 86 4.75 -12.96 -11.96
C THR A 86 5.91 -13.82 -11.49
N LEU A 87 7.06 -13.72 -12.16
CA LEU A 87 8.27 -14.45 -11.77
C LEU A 87 8.79 -13.93 -10.42
N LEU A 88 8.82 -12.61 -10.23
CA LEU A 88 9.25 -12.00 -8.98
C LEU A 88 8.42 -12.48 -7.76
N ILE A 89 7.10 -12.58 -7.92
CA ILE A 89 6.24 -13.11 -6.84
C ILE A 89 6.58 -14.57 -6.54
N ALA A 90 6.81 -15.39 -7.56
CA ALA A 90 7.19 -16.79 -7.38
C ALA A 90 8.53 -16.93 -6.65
N GLU A 91 9.52 -16.12 -7.02
CA GLU A 91 10.85 -16.12 -6.40
C GLU A 91 10.79 -15.65 -4.93
N ILE A 92 10.04 -14.56 -4.65
CA ILE A 92 9.84 -14.09 -3.27
C ILE A 92 9.16 -15.17 -2.44
N SER A 93 8.06 -15.77 -2.93
CA SER A 93 7.34 -16.81 -2.21
C SER A 93 8.20 -18.05 -1.98
N ALA A 94 9.04 -18.44 -2.95
CA ALA A 94 9.99 -19.55 -2.78
C ALA A 94 11.03 -19.25 -1.67
N HIS A 95 11.38 -17.98 -1.46
CA HIS A 95 12.36 -17.57 -0.46
C HIS A 95 11.76 -17.42 0.94
N VAL A 96 10.60 -16.72 1.06
CA VAL A 96 10.00 -16.42 2.37
C VAL A 96 9.01 -17.46 2.86
N GLY A 97 8.60 -18.41 2.00
CA GLY A 97 7.47 -19.31 2.23
C GLY A 97 6.14 -18.60 1.96
N ASP A 98 5.15 -18.86 2.80
CA ASP A 98 3.85 -18.20 2.72
C ASP A 98 3.98 -16.68 2.95
N ILE A 99 3.29 -15.90 2.14
CA ILE A 99 3.26 -14.43 2.27
C ILE A 99 2.07 -14.05 3.15
N ASP A 100 2.32 -13.72 4.41
CA ASP A 100 1.26 -13.37 5.36
C ASP A 100 0.71 -11.96 5.12
N CYS A 101 1.59 -11.00 4.82
CA CYS A 101 1.20 -9.62 4.55
C CYS A 101 2.02 -9.03 3.40
N ALA A 102 1.36 -8.38 2.46
CA ALA A 102 2.03 -7.60 1.43
C ALA A 102 1.56 -6.14 1.47
N ILE A 103 2.52 -5.21 1.34
CA ILE A 103 2.27 -3.77 1.34
C ILE A 103 2.65 -3.20 -0.01
N ILE A 104 1.69 -2.69 -0.77
CA ILE A 104 1.89 -2.01 -2.05
C ILE A 104 1.96 -0.51 -1.77
N ALA A 105 3.19 0.02 -1.71
CA ALA A 105 3.49 1.36 -1.21
C ALA A 105 4.28 2.23 -2.20
N PHE A 106 4.48 1.77 -3.43
CA PHE A 106 5.15 2.57 -4.45
C PHE A 106 4.18 3.51 -5.17
N ALA A 107 4.64 4.69 -5.50
CA ALA A 107 3.96 5.65 -6.38
C ALA A 107 4.92 6.76 -6.81
N LEU A 108 4.58 7.43 -7.91
CA LEU A 108 5.13 8.72 -8.30
C LEU A 108 4.13 9.81 -7.97
N LEU A 109 4.59 10.93 -7.42
CA LEU A 109 3.74 12.07 -7.11
C LEU A 109 3.45 12.92 -8.36
N GLY A 110 4.41 12.98 -9.29
CA GLY A 110 4.37 13.86 -10.47
C GLY A 110 4.81 15.28 -10.15
N THR A 111 4.96 16.08 -11.20
CA THR A 111 5.44 17.47 -11.14
C THR A 111 4.35 18.50 -11.49
N GLU A 112 3.11 18.09 -11.67
CA GLU A 112 1.98 18.95 -12.06
C GLU A 112 1.74 20.15 -11.14
N HIS A 113 2.21 20.07 -9.89
CA HIS A 113 2.17 21.18 -8.93
C HIS A 113 3.23 22.26 -9.23
N LEU A 114 4.22 21.97 -10.09
CA LEU A 114 5.27 22.89 -10.51
C LEU A 114 4.96 23.56 -11.84
N GLY A 115 4.00 23.04 -12.62
CA GLY A 115 3.67 23.58 -13.93
C GLY A 115 2.93 22.60 -14.85
N PRO A 116 2.92 22.84 -16.16
CA PRO A 116 2.37 21.89 -17.13
C PRO A 116 3.11 20.57 -17.07
N ILE A 117 2.37 19.46 -17.01
CA ILE A 117 2.95 18.12 -17.00
C ILE A 117 3.35 17.69 -18.43
N ASP A 118 4.52 17.09 -18.55
CA ASP A 118 4.94 16.45 -19.79
C ASP A 118 4.06 15.20 -20.04
N PRO A 119 3.56 14.99 -21.29
CA PRO A 119 2.83 13.78 -21.65
C PRO A 119 3.56 12.47 -21.33
N GLU A 120 4.87 12.42 -21.45
CA GLU A 120 5.66 11.24 -21.12
C GLU A 120 5.72 11.02 -19.60
N GLU A 121 5.88 12.07 -18.82
CA GLU A 121 5.76 12.00 -17.35
C GLU A 121 4.38 11.48 -16.92
N ALA A 122 3.31 12.00 -17.56
CA ALA A 122 1.95 11.56 -17.29
C ALA A 122 1.77 10.05 -17.60
N ARG A 123 2.34 9.56 -18.71
CA ARG A 123 2.32 8.15 -19.09
C ARG A 123 3.06 7.29 -18.05
N ILE A 124 4.26 7.69 -17.67
CA ILE A 124 5.08 6.99 -16.66
C ILE A 124 4.35 6.94 -15.32
N LEU A 125 3.73 8.05 -14.91
CA LEU A 125 2.96 8.12 -13.66
C LEU A 125 1.75 7.18 -13.68
N ALA A 126 0.97 7.18 -14.76
CA ALA A 126 -0.18 6.29 -14.91
C ALA A 126 0.25 4.82 -14.93
N GLN A 127 1.31 4.50 -15.64
CA GLN A 127 1.87 3.15 -15.71
C GLN A 127 2.39 2.68 -14.35
N THR A 128 3.13 3.51 -13.64
CA THR A 128 3.65 3.17 -12.31
C THR A 128 2.53 3.03 -11.29
N ASN A 129 1.67 4.06 -11.16
CA ASN A 129 0.72 4.17 -10.05
C ASN A 129 -0.52 3.30 -10.21
N TYR A 130 -0.83 2.85 -11.42
CA TYR A 130 -2.01 2.02 -11.69
C TYR A 130 -1.63 0.70 -12.37
N THR A 131 -1.09 0.71 -13.58
CA THR A 131 -0.79 -0.53 -14.34
C THR A 131 0.17 -1.43 -13.58
N GLY A 132 1.24 -0.86 -13.01
CA GLY A 132 2.21 -1.59 -12.19
C GLY A 132 1.59 -2.18 -10.93
N VAL A 133 0.66 -1.45 -10.29
CA VAL A 133 -0.08 -1.97 -9.13
C VAL A 133 -0.97 -3.14 -9.51
N VAL A 134 -1.73 -3.03 -10.59
CA VAL A 134 -2.57 -4.14 -11.11
C VAL A 134 -1.71 -5.35 -11.43
N SER A 135 -0.61 -5.13 -12.14
CA SER A 135 0.29 -6.19 -12.61
C SER A 135 0.95 -6.98 -11.48
N ILE A 136 1.33 -6.35 -10.38
CA ILE A 136 1.93 -7.06 -9.24
C ILE A 136 0.87 -7.65 -8.30
N ALA A 137 -0.29 -6.99 -8.14
CA ALA A 137 -1.32 -7.43 -7.21
C ALA A 137 -2.01 -8.73 -7.65
N LEU A 138 -2.21 -8.93 -8.96
CA LEU A 138 -2.89 -10.11 -9.46
C LEU A 138 -2.12 -11.42 -9.19
N PRO A 139 -0.84 -11.60 -9.59
CA PRO A 139 -0.09 -12.80 -9.26
C PRO A 139 0.12 -12.97 -7.75
N LEU A 140 0.32 -11.87 -7.01
CA LEU A 140 0.42 -11.90 -5.55
C LEU A 140 -0.84 -12.49 -4.90
N THR A 141 -2.01 -12.02 -5.29
CA THR A 141 -3.27 -12.50 -4.71
C THR A 141 -3.61 -13.93 -5.15
N GLU A 142 -3.23 -14.37 -6.34
CA GLU A 142 -3.34 -15.78 -6.74
C GLU A 142 -2.42 -16.68 -5.90
N THR A 143 -1.20 -16.24 -5.60
CA THR A 143 -0.31 -16.96 -4.66
C THR A 143 -0.96 -17.07 -3.28
N MET A 144 -1.46 -15.95 -2.73
CA MET A 144 -2.14 -15.94 -1.42
C MET A 144 -3.43 -16.77 -1.40
N LYS A 145 -4.19 -16.81 -2.49
CA LYS A 145 -5.35 -17.71 -2.63
C LYS A 145 -4.92 -19.18 -2.55
N SER A 146 -3.83 -19.53 -3.20
CA SER A 146 -3.29 -20.88 -3.16
C SER A 146 -2.81 -21.27 -1.76
N GLN A 147 -2.32 -20.31 -0.97
CA GLN A 147 -2.00 -20.49 0.45
C GLN A 147 -3.26 -20.62 1.33
N GLY A 148 -4.40 -20.08 0.87
CA GLY A 148 -5.65 -19.99 1.65
C GLY A 148 -5.71 -18.83 2.65
N HIS A 149 -4.70 -17.94 2.66
CA HIS A 149 -4.63 -16.78 3.55
C HIS A 149 -3.73 -15.68 2.98
N GLY A 150 -3.83 -14.48 3.54
CA GLY A 150 -2.96 -13.34 3.30
C GLY A 150 -3.68 -12.00 3.48
N ASP A 151 -2.93 -10.98 3.83
CA ASP A 151 -3.42 -9.59 3.89
C ASP A 151 -2.68 -8.74 2.86
N VAL A 152 -3.40 -8.02 1.98
CA VAL A 152 -2.80 -7.08 1.03
C VAL A 152 -3.20 -5.66 1.39
N VAL A 153 -2.21 -4.80 1.61
CA VAL A 153 -2.38 -3.39 1.98
C VAL A 153 -2.03 -2.50 0.81
N PHE A 154 -2.99 -1.76 0.29
CA PHE A 154 -2.78 -0.77 -0.76
C PHE A 154 -2.67 0.63 -0.16
N ILE A 155 -1.54 1.31 -0.33
CA ILE A 155 -1.37 2.70 0.09
C ILE A 155 -1.92 3.64 -0.99
N SER A 156 -3.21 4.00 -0.82
CA SER A 156 -3.91 4.97 -1.65
C SER A 156 -3.62 6.41 -1.22
N SER A 157 -4.58 7.30 -1.35
CA SER A 157 -4.55 8.69 -0.88
C SER A 157 -5.94 9.29 -0.85
N VAL A 158 -6.18 10.24 0.02
CA VAL A 158 -7.39 11.09 -0.05
C VAL A 158 -7.48 11.88 -1.35
N ALA A 159 -6.36 12.06 -2.07
CA ALA A 159 -6.33 12.71 -3.39
C ALA A 159 -7.16 11.93 -4.43
N GLY A 160 -7.30 10.60 -4.28
CA GLY A 160 -8.14 9.76 -5.13
C GLY A 160 -9.63 9.89 -4.86
N GLU A 161 -10.07 10.39 -3.70
CA GLU A 161 -11.49 10.57 -3.39
C GLU A 161 -12.17 11.69 -4.19
N ARG A 162 -11.44 12.77 -4.37
CA ARG A 162 -11.88 13.91 -5.16
C ARG A 162 -10.67 14.58 -5.79
N VAL A 163 -10.45 14.29 -7.05
CA VAL A 163 -9.31 14.79 -7.82
C VAL A 163 -9.35 16.30 -7.95
N ARG A 164 -8.24 16.97 -7.63
CA ARG A 164 -8.06 18.44 -7.66
C ARG A 164 -7.18 18.85 -8.84
N ALA A 165 -7.35 20.08 -9.29
CA ALA A 165 -6.58 20.63 -10.39
C ALA A 165 -5.06 20.66 -10.12
N ALA A 166 -4.66 20.84 -8.85
CA ALA A 166 -3.25 20.93 -8.48
C ALA A 166 -2.49 19.60 -8.53
N ASN A 167 -3.20 18.47 -8.55
CA ASN A 167 -2.60 17.13 -8.58
C ASN A 167 -3.49 16.13 -9.31
N PHE A 168 -4.00 16.53 -10.50
CA PHE A 168 -5.01 15.75 -11.20
C PHE A 168 -4.47 14.41 -11.73
N MET A 169 -3.23 14.34 -12.17
CA MET A 169 -2.62 13.07 -12.63
C MET A 169 -2.40 12.11 -11.48
N TYR A 170 -1.79 12.59 -10.39
CA TYR A 170 -1.63 11.80 -9.19
C TYR A 170 -2.98 11.36 -8.62
N GLY A 171 -3.90 12.31 -8.43
CA GLY A 171 -5.23 12.03 -7.87
C GLY A 171 -6.02 11.01 -8.69
N SER A 172 -6.02 11.13 -10.03
CA SER A 172 -6.71 10.17 -10.91
C SER A 172 -6.07 8.79 -10.87
N SER A 173 -4.73 8.69 -10.82
CA SER A 173 -4.04 7.41 -10.70
C SER A 173 -4.34 6.72 -9.36
N LYS A 174 -4.40 7.48 -8.27
CA LYS A 174 -4.78 6.96 -6.95
C LYS A 174 -6.26 6.56 -6.89
N GLN A 175 -7.14 7.28 -7.58
CA GLN A 175 -8.55 6.92 -7.70
C GLN A 175 -8.73 5.58 -8.46
N ALA A 176 -8.00 5.42 -9.57
CA ALA A 176 -8.05 4.18 -10.36
C ALA A 176 -7.54 2.98 -9.54
N MET A 177 -6.39 3.12 -8.89
CA MET A 177 -5.81 2.08 -8.02
C MET A 177 -6.73 1.73 -6.84
N ASP A 178 -7.32 2.73 -6.20
CA ASP A 178 -8.25 2.56 -5.09
C ASP A 178 -9.50 1.76 -5.51
N GLY A 179 -10.10 2.14 -6.65
CA GLY A 179 -11.23 1.39 -7.23
C GLY A 179 -10.88 -0.05 -7.60
N PHE A 180 -9.70 -0.26 -8.19
CA PHE A 180 -9.19 -1.59 -8.47
C PHE A 180 -9.04 -2.43 -7.19
N ALA A 181 -8.42 -1.88 -6.16
CA ALA A 181 -8.18 -2.60 -4.91
C ALA A 181 -9.48 -2.97 -4.19
N GLN A 182 -10.51 -2.11 -4.23
CA GLN A 182 -11.84 -2.44 -3.70
C GLN A 182 -12.48 -3.60 -4.47
N GLY A 183 -12.54 -3.51 -5.81
CA GLY A 183 -13.09 -4.58 -6.65
C GLY A 183 -12.33 -5.90 -6.50
N LEU A 184 -11.00 -5.84 -6.36
CA LEU A 184 -10.19 -7.02 -6.05
C LEU A 184 -10.57 -7.63 -4.71
N GLY A 185 -10.74 -6.81 -3.67
CA GLY A 185 -11.19 -7.26 -2.35
C GLY A 185 -12.54 -7.97 -2.40
N ASP A 186 -13.50 -7.41 -3.14
CA ASP A 186 -14.82 -8.03 -3.36
C ASP A 186 -14.70 -9.39 -4.07
N SER A 187 -13.84 -9.49 -5.08
CA SER A 187 -13.61 -10.73 -5.83
C SER A 187 -12.93 -11.84 -5.03
N LEU A 188 -12.22 -11.48 -3.96
CA LEU A 188 -11.48 -12.40 -3.09
C LEU A 188 -12.30 -12.84 -1.85
N GLN A 189 -13.55 -12.43 -1.73
CA GLN A 189 -14.40 -12.84 -0.60
C GLN A 189 -14.48 -14.37 -0.50
N GLY A 190 -14.24 -14.90 0.71
CA GLY A 190 -14.24 -16.35 0.97
C GLY A 190 -12.96 -17.09 0.59
N SER A 191 -11.96 -16.43 -0.05
CA SER A 191 -10.68 -17.07 -0.42
C SER A 191 -9.66 -17.17 0.72
N GLY A 192 -9.91 -16.52 1.85
CA GLY A 192 -8.94 -16.35 2.93
C GLY A 192 -8.06 -15.10 2.79
N VAL A 193 -8.01 -14.49 1.60
CA VAL A 193 -7.23 -13.26 1.34
C VAL A 193 -8.05 -12.04 1.71
N HIS A 194 -7.44 -11.11 2.43
CA HIS A 194 -8.05 -9.84 2.83
C HIS A 194 -7.32 -8.68 2.15
N VAL A 195 -8.10 -7.77 1.57
CA VAL A 195 -7.59 -6.54 0.94
C VAL A 195 -7.96 -5.35 1.81
N MET A 196 -6.97 -4.50 2.10
CA MET A 196 -7.15 -3.25 2.83
C MET A 196 -6.64 -2.07 2.04
N VAL A 197 -7.50 -1.08 1.80
CA VAL A 197 -7.14 0.20 1.20
C VAL A 197 -6.91 1.23 2.29
N VAL A 198 -5.74 1.86 2.27
CA VAL A 198 -5.37 2.94 3.19
C VAL A 198 -5.44 4.26 2.43
N ARG A 199 -6.16 5.25 2.98
CA ARG A 199 -6.32 6.59 2.42
C ARG A 199 -5.68 7.63 3.34
N PRO A 200 -4.35 7.83 3.24
CA PRO A 200 -3.69 8.88 3.99
C PRO A 200 -4.07 10.27 3.48
N GLY A 201 -4.10 11.25 4.39
CA GLY A 201 -4.01 12.66 4.06
C GLY A 201 -2.59 13.05 3.65
N PHE A 202 -2.20 14.29 3.91
CA PHE A 202 -0.80 14.72 3.74
C PHE A 202 0.05 14.07 4.83
N VAL A 203 1.06 13.30 4.43
CA VAL A 203 1.99 12.61 5.34
C VAL A 203 3.37 13.22 5.17
N GLN A 204 4.00 13.61 6.27
CA GLN A 204 5.38 14.08 6.28
C GLN A 204 6.32 12.90 6.02
N THR A 205 6.86 12.81 4.82
CA THR A 205 7.72 11.73 4.33
C THR A 205 8.74 12.27 3.33
N LYS A 206 9.66 11.42 2.89
CA LYS A 206 10.60 11.77 1.80
C LYS A 206 9.87 12.22 0.53
N MET A 207 8.70 11.66 0.23
CA MET A 207 7.90 12.01 -0.96
C MET A 207 7.36 13.45 -0.91
N THR A 208 7.11 13.99 0.28
CA THR A 208 6.53 15.33 0.48
C THR A 208 7.55 16.34 0.98
N THR A 209 8.84 16.00 0.94
CA THR A 209 9.94 16.91 1.33
C THR A 209 9.91 18.16 0.46
N GLY A 210 9.95 19.32 1.11
CA GLY A 210 9.91 20.63 0.44
C GLY A 210 8.49 21.14 0.10
N MET A 211 7.44 20.37 0.41
CA MET A 211 6.05 20.81 0.27
C MET A 211 5.53 21.41 1.59
N ASP A 212 4.71 22.45 1.50
CA ASP A 212 4.04 22.99 2.67
C ASP A 212 3.04 21.99 3.27
N PRO A 213 3.06 21.77 4.59
CA PRO A 213 2.13 20.87 5.24
C PRO A 213 0.68 21.30 5.03
N ALA A 214 -0.16 20.37 4.55
CA ALA A 214 -1.59 20.60 4.43
C ALA A 214 -2.29 20.53 5.80
N PRO A 215 -3.50 21.09 5.95
CA PRO A 215 -4.31 20.90 7.15
C PRO A 215 -4.49 19.41 7.47
N PHE A 216 -4.42 19.07 8.75
CA PHE A 216 -4.48 17.69 9.23
C PHE A 216 -3.33 16.81 8.73
N SER A 217 -2.14 17.38 8.48
CA SER A 217 -0.93 16.59 8.20
C SER A 217 -0.68 15.58 9.31
N THR A 218 -0.13 14.44 8.93
CA THR A 218 0.21 13.34 9.84
C THR A 218 1.63 12.86 9.57
N THR A 219 2.09 11.89 10.33
CA THR A 219 3.42 11.29 10.22
C THR A 219 3.33 9.81 9.84
N ALA A 220 4.40 9.23 9.33
CA ALA A 220 4.43 7.85 8.88
C ALA A 220 4.08 6.86 10.00
N ASP A 221 4.56 7.10 11.22
CA ASP A 221 4.29 6.27 12.42
C ASP A 221 2.79 6.21 12.78
N LYS A 222 2.07 7.35 12.67
CA LYS A 222 0.63 7.40 12.93
C LYS A 222 -0.18 6.69 11.83
N VAL A 223 0.23 6.83 10.57
CA VAL A 223 -0.39 6.08 9.47
C VAL A 223 -0.15 4.58 9.68
N ALA A 224 1.05 4.17 10.03
CA ALA A 224 1.39 2.79 10.34
C ALA A 224 0.55 2.23 11.50
N ALA A 225 0.35 2.99 12.56
CA ALA A 225 -0.51 2.59 13.69
C ALA A 225 -1.97 2.40 13.27
N ASP A 226 -2.50 3.27 12.40
CA ASP A 226 -3.85 3.10 11.83
C ASP A 226 -3.92 1.86 10.92
N ILE A 227 -2.88 1.56 10.12
CA ILE A 227 -2.76 0.35 9.30
C ILE A 227 -2.78 -0.90 10.19
N VAL A 228 -1.88 -1.00 11.17
CA VAL A 228 -1.80 -2.15 12.08
C VAL A 228 -3.12 -2.37 12.83
N THR A 229 -3.75 -1.29 13.28
CA THR A 229 -5.08 -1.35 13.91
C THR A 229 -6.15 -1.83 12.92
N GLY A 230 -6.07 -1.40 11.66
CA GLY A 230 -6.96 -1.82 10.57
C GLY A 230 -6.83 -3.31 10.28
N LEU A 231 -5.61 -3.80 10.13
CA LEU A 231 -5.29 -5.21 9.92
C LEU A 231 -5.81 -6.10 11.06
N LYS A 232 -5.55 -5.72 12.31
CA LYS A 232 -6.07 -6.45 13.48
C LYS A 232 -7.60 -6.55 13.50
N LYS A 233 -8.28 -5.54 12.97
CA LYS A 233 -9.75 -5.46 12.91
C LYS A 233 -10.34 -5.91 11.58
N ARG A 234 -9.51 -6.43 10.66
CA ARG A 234 -9.87 -6.82 9.28
C ARG A 234 -10.70 -5.75 8.56
N LYS A 235 -10.25 -4.49 8.66
CA LYS A 235 -10.91 -3.39 7.96
C LYS A 235 -10.52 -3.38 6.49
N GLU A 236 -11.48 -3.28 5.62
CA GLU A 236 -11.26 -3.12 4.18
C GLU A 236 -10.79 -1.71 3.82
N MET A 237 -11.10 -0.72 4.67
CA MET A 237 -10.72 0.67 4.43
C MET A 237 -10.26 1.38 5.71
N VAL A 238 -9.13 2.06 5.59
CA VAL A 238 -8.53 2.86 6.67
C VAL A 238 -8.28 4.29 6.18
N TRP A 239 -8.70 5.27 6.96
CA TRP A 239 -8.43 6.69 6.75
C TRP A 239 -7.45 7.19 7.82
N SER A 240 -6.39 7.86 7.40
CA SER A 240 -5.39 8.38 8.33
C SER A 240 -4.98 9.83 7.98
N PRO A 241 -5.23 10.78 8.89
CA PRO A 241 -5.97 10.64 10.14
C PRO A 241 -7.47 10.40 9.92
N ARG A 242 -8.13 9.84 10.91
CA ARG A 242 -9.55 9.42 10.82
C ARG A 242 -10.52 10.56 10.46
N VAL A 243 -10.18 11.81 10.77
CA VAL A 243 -10.96 13.00 10.41
C VAL A 243 -11.12 13.16 8.91
N MET A 244 -10.23 12.57 8.10
CA MET A 244 -10.33 12.59 6.63
C MET A 244 -11.62 11.93 6.13
N ARG A 245 -12.12 10.90 6.82
CA ARG A 245 -13.33 10.19 6.39
C ARG A 245 -14.57 11.09 6.32
N PRO A 246 -15.03 11.75 7.40
CA PRO A 246 -16.17 12.65 7.32
C PRO A 246 -15.89 13.87 6.43
N LEU A 247 -14.67 14.41 6.45
CA LEU A 247 -14.28 15.54 5.61
C LEU A 247 -14.46 15.22 4.12
N PHE A 248 -13.88 14.13 3.64
CA PHE A 248 -13.98 13.74 2.23
C PHE A 248 -15.36 13.17 1.86
N SER A 249 -16.12 12.65 2.81
CA SER A 249 -17.52 12.29 2.59
C SER A 249 -18.37 13.51 2.21
N VAL A 250 -18.05 14.70 2.75
CA VAL A 250 -18.69 15.95 2.34
C VAL A 250 -18.09 16.49 1.04
N ILE A 251 -16.75 16.56 0.95
CA ILE A 251 -16.03 17.15 -0.19
C ILE A 251 -16.41 16.44 -1.50
N ARG A 252 -16.53 15.11 -1.50
CA ARG A 252 -16.85 14.34 -2.71
C ARG A 252 -18.21 14.69 -3.33
N HIS A 253 -19.14 15.19 -2.55
CA HIS A 253 -20.48 15.58 -2.99
C HIS A 253 -20.62 17.07 -3.32
N LEU A 254 -19.58 17.89 -3.10
CA LEU A 254 -19.63 19.32 -3.44
C LEU A 254 -19.86 19.53 -4.94
N PRO A 255 -20.81 20.41 -5.34
CA PRO A 255 -20.94 20.83 -6.72
C PRO A 255 -19.63 21.42 -7.26
N ARG A 256 -19.32 21.16 -8.54
CA ARG A 256 -18.08 21.61 -9.17
C ARG A 256 -17.75 23.09 -8.98
N PRO A 257 -18.69 24.04 -9.11
CA PRO A 257 -18.39 25.48 -8.90
C PRO A 257 -17.88 25.80 -7.49
N LEU A 258 -18.40 25.11 -6.47
CA LEU A 258 -17.95 25.29 -5.07
C LEU A 258 -16.60 24.61 -4.85
N PHE A 259 -16.43 23.39 -5.37
CA PHE A 259 -15.18 22.65 -5.23
C PHE A 259 -13.99 23.41 -5.87
N ARG A 260 -14.19 24.07 -7.04
CA ARG A 260 -13.16 24.86 -7.72
C ARG A 260 -12.67 26.09 -6.93
N LYS A 261 -13.45 26.55 -5.94
CA LYS A 261 -13.08 27.67 -5.06
C LYS A 261 -12.29 27.23 -3.83
N MET A 262 -12.15 25.93 -3.61
CA MET A 262 -11.34 25.42 -2.49
C MET A 262 -9.86 25.76 -2.72
N PRO A 263 -9.08 26.01 -1.66
CA PRO A 263 -7.64 26.26 -1.77
C PRO A 263 -6.95 25.10 -2.52
N ARG A 264 -5.99 25.48 -3.35
CA ARG A 264 -5.16 24.53 -4.11
C ARG A 264 -4.28 23.69 -3.20
#